data_0c13c94eb686eb3b85f292f8f0fbc89f
#
_entry.id   0c13c94eb686eb3b85f292f8f0fbc89f
#
_cell.length_a   1.000
_cell.length_b   1.000
_cell.length_c   1.000
_cell.angle_alpha   90.00
_cell.angle_beta   90.00
_cell.angle_gamma   90.00
#
_symmetry.space_group_name_H-M   'P 1'
#
loop_
_entity.id
_entity.type
_entity.pdbx_description
1 polymer ?
#
loop_
_entity_poly.entity_id
_entity_poly.type
_entity_poly.pdbx_seq_one_letter_code
_entity_poly.pdbx_strand_id
1 'polypeptide(L)'
;MSEESLPADALPEYAERVLEVAELIPPGRVMTYGDVAEWLGEGGPRQVGRVMALYGGAVPWWRVVRADGHLLPGHELRALGHYRTEGTPLREASRAAEGHVPRLDMKRARWDGGERAGREGGGRAGWDGGERAEDHT
;
A
#
# COMPACT_ATOMS: atom_id res chain seq x y z
N MET A 1 24.51 -2.96 -7.19
CA MET A 1 24.38 -2.86 -6.89
C MET A 1 23.75 -2.58 -6.56
N SER A 2 23.22 -2.60 -6.47
CA SER A 2 22.69 -2.35 -6.24
C SER A 2 22.30 -1.79 -5.64
N GLU A 3 22.08 -1.59 -5.25
CA GLU A 3 21.71 -1.12 -4.78
C GLU A 3 21.72 -0.47 -4.66
N GLU A 4 22.05 -0.84 -4.58
CA GLU A 4 22.08 -0.30 -4.60
C GLU A 4 21.75 0.67 -4.97
N SER A 5 21.63 0.62 -4.74
CA SER A 5 21.02 1.64 -5.50
C SER A 5 20.86 2.96 -4.79
N LEU A 6 20.61 2.98 -3.55
CA LEU A 6 20.51 4.24 -2.80
C LEU A 6 21.71 4.39 -1.88
N PRO A 7 22.33 5.56 -1.87
CA PRO A 7 23.39 5.81 -0.89
C PRO A 7 22.85 5.73 0.52
N ALA A 8 23.71 5.39 1.45
CA ALA A 8 23.29 5.24 2.84
C ALA A 8 22.69 6.52 3.40
N ASP A 9 23.27 7.67 3.03
CA ASP A 9 22.80 8.94 3.57
C ASP A 9 21.54 9.44 2.87
N ALA A 10 21.12 8.78 1.77
CA ALA A 10 19.89 9.14 1.10
C ALA A 10 18.70 8.36 1.65
N LEU A 11 18.95 7.33 2.45
CA LEU A 11 17.88 6.49 2.94
C LEU A 11 16.86 7.25 3.80
N PRO A 12 17.28 8.15 4.71
CA PRO A 12 16.26 8.88 5.47
C PRO A 12 15.36 9.76 4.61
N GLU A 13 15.89 10.36 3.55
CA GLU A 13 15.06 11.16 2.67
C GLU A 13 14.08 10.28 1.90
N TYR A 14 14.56 9.15 1.42
CA TYR A 14 13.70 8.21 0.74
C TYR A 14 12.62 7.69 1.69
N ALA A 15 13.03 7.40 2.93
CA ALA A 15 12.10 6.94 3.93
C ALA A 15 10.97 7.93 4.15
N GLU A 16 11.32 9.21 4.23
CA GLU A 16 10.27 10.22 4.41
C GLU A 16 9.27 10.20 3.27
N ARG A 17 9.75 10.04 2.05
CA ARG A 17 8.85 10.00 0.90
C ARG A 17 7.96 8.77 0.92
N VAL A 18 8.52 7.62 1.30
CA VAL A 18 7.74 6.40 1.42
C VAL A 18 6.64 6.57 2.46
N LEU A 19 7.00 7.13 3.61
CA LEU A 19 6.03 7.28 4.69
C LEU A 19 4.93 8.27 4.31
N GLU A 20 5.28 9.31 3.56
CA GLU A 20 4.26 10.24 3.06
C GLU A 20 3.26 9.55 2.16
N VAL A 21 3.75 8.65 1.30
CA VAL A 21 2.84 7.90 0.43
C VAL A 21 1.91 7.04 1.27
N ALA A 22 2.47 6.37 2.29
CA ALA A 22 1.64 5.53 3.14
C ALA A 22 0.49 6.32 3.75
N GLU A 23 0.74 7.57 4.10
CA GLU A 23 -0.29 8.41 4.69
C GLU A 23 -1.32 8.91 3.68
N LEU A 24 -0.97 8.89 2.40
CA LEU A 24 -1.91 9.27 1.36
C LEU A 24 -2.94 8.19 1.06
N ILE A 25 -2.62 6.94 1.37
CA ILE A 25 -3.51 5.84 1.04
C ILE A 25 -4.79 5.96 1.87
N PRO A 26 -5.96 5.97 1.24
CA PRO A 26 -7.20 6.13 2.01
C PRO A 26 -7.49 4.92 2.88
N PRO A 27 -8.21 5.11 3.98
CA PRO A 27 -8.67 3.96 4.76
C PRO A 27 -9.47 3.00 3.88
N GLY A 28 -9.25 1.72 4.08
CA GLY A 28 -9.92 0.69 3.28
C GLY A 28 -9.22 0.34 2.00
N ARG A 29 -8.08 0.97 1.73
CA ARG A 29 -7.30 0.70 0.53
C ARG A 29 -5.88 0.38 0.87
N VAL A 30 -5.17 -0.26 -0.04
CA VAL A 30 -3.78 -0.64 0.16
C VAL A 30 -2.96 -0.39 -1.11
N MET A 31 -1.65 -0.24 -0.94
CA MET A 31 -0.69 -0.25 -2.04
C MET A 31 0.33 -1.33 -1.75
N THR A 32 0.84 -1.96 -2.80
CA THR A 32 1.93 -2.90 -2.61
C THR A 32 3.24 -2.13 -2.46
N TYR A 33 4.27 -2.82 -1.98
CA TYR A 33 5.60 -2.21 -1.91
C TYR A 33 6.04 -1.71 -3.29
N GLY A 34 5.75 -2.49 -4.33
CA GLY A 34 6.09 -2.07 -5.68
C GLY A 34 5.28 -0.87 -6.15
N ASP A 35 4.01 -0.81 -5.74
CA ASP A 35 3.18 0.34 -6.09
C ASP A 35 3.75 1.62 -5.51
N VAL A 36 4.22 1.56 -4.27
CA VAL A 36 4.78 2.75 -3.63
C VAL A 36 6.05 3.19 -4.37
N ALA A 37 6.91 2.23 -4.72
CA ALA A 37 8.13 2.56 -5.44
C ALA A 37 7.81 3.19 -6.79
N GLU A 38 6.81 2.64 -7.49
CA GLU A 38 6.40 3.20 -8.77
C GLU A 38 5.85 4.61 -8.62
N TRP A 39 5.06 4.81 -7.59
CA TRP A 39 4.50 6.14 -7.32
C TRP A 39 5.60 7.17 -7.15
N LEU A 40 6.66 6.78 -6.42
CA LEU A 40 7.77 7.69 -6.16
C LEU A 40 8.71 7.83 -7.35
N GLY A 41 8.71 6.85 -8.23
CA GLY A 41 9.61 6.88 -9.37
C GLY A 41 11.05 6.55 -9.02
N GLU A 42 11.27 5.94 -7.86
CA GLU A 42 12.62 5.55 -7.47
C GLU A 42 12.56 4.41 -6.47
N GLY A 43 13.64 3.65 -6.39
CA GLY A 43 13.72 2.50 -5.53
C GLY A 43 12.93 1.35 -6.09
N GLY A 44 12.73 0.35 -5.26
CA GLY A 44 11.93 -0.80 -5.64
C GLY A 44 11.22 -1.34 -4.42
N PRO A 45 10.48 -2.45 -4.58
CA PRO A 45 9.71 -2.98 -3.45
C PRO A 45 10.57 -3.35 -2.26
N ARG A 46 11.79 -3.80 -2.51
CA ARG A 46 12.68 -4.18 -1.41
C ARG A 46 13.04 -2.97 -0.55
N GLN A 47 13.35 -1.84 -1.19
CA GLN A 47 13.67 -0.63 -0.44
C GLN A 47 12.47 -0.12 0.33
N VAL A 48 11.29 -0.14 -0.28
CA VAL A 48 10.07 0.26 0.42
C VAL A 48 9.82 -0.65 1.62
N GLY A 49 9.99 -1.95 1.43
CA GLY A 49 9.81 -2.89 2.54
C GLY A 49 10.76 -2.59 3.68
N ARG A 50 12.01 -2.27 3.36
CA ARG A 50 12.98 -1.94 4.39
C ARG A 50 12.60 -0.68 5.16
N VAL A 51 12.14 0.34 4.44
CA VAL A 51 11.68 1.57 5.09
C VAL A 51 10.53 1.28 6.03
N MET A 52 9.56 0.49 5.58
CA MET A 52 8.41 0.19 6.41
C MET A 52 8.83 -0.59 7.66
N ALA A 53 9.80 -1.50 7.51
CA ALA A 53 10.27 -2.28 8.65
C ALA A 53 10.97 -1.40 9.68
N LEU A 54 11.71 -0.41 9.21
CA LEU A 54 12.52 0.42 10.11
C LEU A 54 11.75 1.62 10.66
N TYR A 55 10.85 2.19 9.87
CA TYR A 55 10.25 3.47 10.21
C TYR A 55 8.74 3.49 10.16
N GLY A 56 8.11 2.40 9.80
CA GLY A 56 6.68 2.40 9.49
C GLY A 56 5.74 2.50 10.67
N GLY A 57 6.25 2.36 11.89
CA GLY A 57 5.38 2.24 13.04
C GLY A 57 4.49 3.45 13.31
N ALA A 58 4.86 4.63 12.82
CA ALA A 58 4.12 5.84 13.09
C ALA A 58 3.10 6.20 12.02
N VAL A 59 3.01 5.41 10.96
CA VAL A 59 2.08 5.67 9.86
C VAL A 59 1.16 4.46 9.70
N PRO A 60 0.12 4.56 8.88
CA PRO A 60 -0.74 3.38 8.68
C PRO A 60 -0.04 2.30 7.87
N TRP A 61 0.85 1.60 8.53
CA TRP A 61 1.70 0.60 7.91
C TRP A 61 0.92 -0.55 7.28
N TRP A 62 -0.28 -0.82 7.79
CA TRP A 62 -1.11 -1.92 7.27
C TRP A 62 -1.65 -1.64 5.88
N ARG A 63 -1.50 -0.41 5.41
CA ARG A 63 -1.95 -0.05 4.06
C ARG A 63 -0.85 -0.24 3.01
N VAL A 64 0.37 -0.61 3.43
CA VAL A 64 1.46 -0.92 2.50
C VAL A 64 1.77 -2.39 2.66
N VAL A 65 1.53 -3.17 1.61
CA VAL A 65 1.41 -4.61 1.75
C VAL A 65 2.20 -5.35 0.69
N ARG A 66 2.24 -6.67 0.86
CA ARG A 66 2.85 -7.56 -0.12
C ARG A 66 1.90 -7.77 -1.28
N ALA A 67 2.51 -8.03 -2.44
CA ALA A 67 1.71 -8.17 -3.66
C ALA A 67 0.73 -9.33 -3.60
N ASP A 68 1.04 -10.36 -2.82
CA ASP A 68 0.18 -11.54 -2.74
C ASP A 68 -0.98 -11.38 -1.77
N GLY A 69 -1.06 -10.26 -1.07
CA GLY A 69 -2.17 -10.01 -0.17
C GLY A 69 -2.06 -10.68 1.18
N HIS A 70 -0.98 -11.38 1.45
CA HIS A 70 -0.78 -11.97 2.77
C HIS A 70 -0.49 -10.88 3.79
N LEU A 71 -1.05 -11.05 4.99
CA LEU A 71 -0.83 -10.10 6.05
C LEU A 71 0.60 -10.21 6.55
N LEU A 72 1.11 -9.12 7.10
CA LEU A 72 2.50 -9.04 7.50
C LEU A 72 2.80 -10.06 8.60
N PRO A 73 3.78 -10.96 8.39
CA PRO A 73 4.08 -11.97 9.39
C PRO A 73 4.45 -11.34 10.74
N GLY A 74 3.90 -11.92 11.79
CA GLY A 74 4.14 -11.43 13.13
C GLY A 74 3.21 -10.30 13.55
N HIS A 75 2.46 -9.73 12.61
CA HIS A 75 1.57 -8.61 12.91
C HIS A 75 0.17 -8.84 12.36
N GLU A 76 -0.15 -10.11 12.06
CA GLU A 76 -1.38 -10.43 11.34
C GLU A 76 -2.62 -9.96 12.07
N LEU A 77 -2.70 -10.20 13.36
CA LEU A 77 -3.92 -9.86 14.08
C LEU A 77 -4.11 -8.35 14.21
N ARG A 78 -3.02 -7.63 14.40
CA ARG A 78 -3.11 -6.18 14.47
C ARG A 78 -3.53 -5.60 13.12
N ALA A 79 -2.94 -6.11 12.04
CA ALA A 79 -3.31 -5.66 10.71
C ALA A 79 -4.78 -5.98 10.43
N LEU A 80 -5.20 -7.19 10.79
CA LEU A 80 -6.59 -7.59 10.56
C LEU A 80 -7.56 -6.68 11.28
N GLY A 81 -7.24 -6.28 12.51
CA GLY A 81 -8.08 -5.36 13.25
C GLY A 81 -8.24 -4.04 12.52
N HIS A 82 -7.16 -3.52 11.97
CA HIS A 82 -7.22 -2.28 11.19
C HIS A 82 -8.06 -2.47 9.93
N TYR A 83 -7.85 -3.58 9.22
CA TYR A 83 -8.60 -3.82 7.98
C TYR A 83 -10.10 -3.90 8.26
N ARG A 84 -10.48 -4.59 9.32
CA ARG A 84 -11.90 -4.71 9.63
C ARG A 84 -12.50 -3.38 10.03
N THR A 85 -11.76 -2.59 10.78
CA THR A 85 -12.22 -1.27 11.18
C THR A 85 -12.40 -0.36 9.97
N GLU A 86 -11.52 -0.47 8.98
CA GLU A 86 -11.58 0.40 7.81
C GLU A 86 -12.47 -0.14 6.70
N GLY A 87 -12.94 -1.37 6.84
CA GLY A 87 -13.74 -1.97 5.78
C GLY A 87 -12.93 -2.41 4.57
N THR A 88 -11.64 -2.71 4.77
CA THR A 88 -10.78 -3.14 3.68
C THR A 88 -11.25 -4.49 3.14
N PRO A 89 -11.39 -4.64 1.82
CA PRO A 89 -11.84 -5.92 1.27
C PRO A 89 -10.89 -7.06 1.59
N LEU A 90 -11.44 -8.15 2.08
CA LEU A 90 -10.68 -9.33 2.49
C LEU A 90 -11.22 -10.56 1.78
N ARG A 91 -10.32 -11.52 1.54
CA ARG A 91 -10.70 -12.85 1.10
C ARG A 91 -10.68 -13.72 2.34
N GLU A 92 -11.85 -14.13 2.78
CA GLU A 92 -11.94 -14.88 4.03
C GLU A 92 -11.32 -16.25 3.86
N ALA A 93 -10.69 -16.73 4.93
CA ALA A 93 -10.15 -18.07 4.95
C ALA A 93 -11.30 -19.07 4.84
N SER A 94 -11.04 -20.19 4.16
CA SER A 94 -12.05 -21.22 4.06
C SER A 94 -12.27 -21.86 5.43
N ARG A 95 -13.41 -22.49 5.59
CA ARG A 95 -13.67 -23.20 6.83
C ARG A 95 -12.67 -24.31 7.07
N ALA A 96 -12.23 -24.95 6.00
CA ALA A 96 -11.25 -25.99 6.13
C ALA A 96 -9.92 -25.47 6.64
N ALA A 97 -9.70 -24.17 6.54
CA ALA A 97 -8.48 -23.55 7.01
C ALA A 97 -8.69 -22.82 8.32
N GLU A 98 -9.45 -23.47 9.17
CA GLU A 98 -9.76 -22.89 10.46
C GLU A 98 -8.50 -22.46 11.18
N GLY A 99 -8.53 -21.26 11.76
CA GLY A 99 -7.38 -20.72 12.43
C GLY A 99 -6.48 -19.87 11.55
N HIS A 100 -6.69 -19.91 10.24
CA HIS A 100 -5.91 -19.07 9.35
C HIS A 100 -6.51 -17.68 9.26
N VAL A 101 -5.66 -16.69 9.12
CA VAL A 101 -6.15 -15.33 8.90
C VAL A 101 -6.48 -15.16 7.43
N PRO A 102 -7.46 -14.32 7.11
CA PRO A 102 -7.79 -14.06 5.71
C PRO A 102 -6.67 -13.27 5.03
N ARG A 103 -6.72 -13.26 3.72
CA ARG A 103 -5.81 -12.43 2.93
C ARG A 103 -6.57 -11.22 2.41
N LEU A 104 -5.81 -10.22 2.01
CA LEU A 104 -6.41 -9.07 1.37
C LEU A 104 -6.96 -9.46 -0.01
N ASP A 105 -8.11 -8.92 -0.34
CA ASP A 105 -8.64 -9.06 -1.68
C ASP A 105 -8.01 -7.95 -2.51
N MET A 106 -6.85 -8.24 -3.07
CA MET A 106 -6.04 -7.21 -3.74
C MET A 106 -6.76 -6.59 -4.92
N LYS A 107 -7.57 -7.37 -5.61
CA LYS A 107 -8.30 -6.83 -6.75
C LYS A 107 -9.20 -5.68 -6.34
N ARG A 108 -9.80 -5.77 -5.16
CA ARG A 108 -10.76 -4.77 -4.69
C ARG A 108 -10.13 -3.75 -3.76
N ALA A 109 -9.07 -4.14 -3.05
CA ALA A 109 -8.48 -3.27 -2.03
C ALA A 109 -7.42 -2.34 -2.58
N ARG A 110 -6.79 -2.72 -3.69
CA ARG A 110 -5.64 -1.99 -4.19
C ARG A 110 -6.01 -0.59 -4.66
N TRP A 111 -5.27 0.39 -4.17
CA TRP A 111 -5.49 1.78 -4.52
C TRP A 111 -4.57 2.15 -5.68
N ASP A 112 -5.12 2.77 -6.68
CA ASP A 112 -4.34 3.15 -7.85
C ASP A 112 -3.97 4.63 -7.85
N GLY A 113 -4.31 5.35 -6.79
CA GLY A 113 -4.00 6.76 -6.72
C GLY A 113 -4.96 7.64 -7.50
N GLY A 114 -6.01 7.04 -8.06
CA GLY A 114 -6.88 7.77 -8.96
C GLY A 114 -7.55 8.98 -8.34
N GLU A 115 -7.93 8.86 -7.10
CA GLU A 115 -8.60 9.97 -6.45
C GLU A 115 -7.71 11.18 -6.32
N ARG A 116 -6.46 10.92 -5.95
CA ARG A 116 -5.51 12.00 -5.85
C ARG A 116 -5.24 12.62 -7.20
N ALA A 117 -5.04 11.77 -8.20
CA ALA A 117 -4.80 12.24 -9.55
C ALA A 117 -5.98 13.07 -10.05
N GLY A 118 -7.18 12.61 -9.79
CA GLY A 118 -8.36 13.33 -10.20
C GLY A 118 -8.49 14.67 -9.54
N ARG A 119 -8.14 14.72 -8.29
CA ARG A 119 -8.23 15.96 -7.53
C ARG A 119 -7.25 16.98 -8.03
N GLU A 120 -6.08 16.53 -8.28
CA GLU A 120 -5.04 17.41 -8.75
C GLU A 120 -5.22 17.81 -10.19
N GLY A 121 -5.88 16.99 -10.86
CA GLY A 121 -5.85 17.22 -12.12
C GLY A 121 -6.69 17.78 -12.58
N GLY A 122 -6.71 17.88 -11.92
CA GLY A 122 -6.75 17.77 -12.71
C GLY A 122 -6.07 17.14 -13.64
N GLY A 123 -5.56 16.72 -13.66
CA GLY A 123 -4.90 16.05 -14.43
C GLY A 123 -5.22 14.80 -14.69
N ARG A 124 -5.47 14.30 -15.01
CA ARG A 124 -5.35 13.14 -15.31
C ARG A 124 -5.76 12.73 -16.14
N ALA A 125 -5.56 13.00 -16.36
CA ALA A 125 -5.66 12.49 -16.76
C ALA A 125 -5.60 11.51 -17.02
N GLY A 126 -5.61 11.40 -17.50
CA GLY A 126 -5.54 10.54 -17.64
C GLY A 126 -5.93 9.53 -17.33
N TRP A 127 -6.67 9.50 -17.11
CA TRP A 127 -6.98 8.37 -16.80
C TRP A 127 -8.26 8.34 -16.56
N ASP A 128 -8.65 8.62 -17.07
CA ASP A 128 -9.26 8.39 -17.01
C ASP A 128 -9.90 7.79 -16.84
N GLY A 129 -10.57 7.68 -16.85
CA GLY A 129 -10.76 7.05 -16.62
C GLY A 129 -11.48 6.76 -16.14
N GLY A 130 -12.02 6.99 -16.11
CA GLY A 130 -12.21 6.72 -15.49
C GLY A 130 -13.07 6.76 -15.07
N GLU A 131 -13.43 7.03 -14.79
CA GLU A 131 -13.57 7.10 -14.20
C GLU A 131 -14.20 6.87 -13.91
N ARG A 132 -15.07 6.85 -13.98
CA ARG A 132 -15.23 6.69 -13.54
C ARG A 132 -15.74 6.72 -13.04
N ALA A 133 -16.28 6.90 -13.20
CA ALA A 133 -16.09 7.04 -12.59
C ALA A 133 -16.59 7.08 -12.06
N GLU A 134 -16.88 7.39 -11.85
CA GLU A 134 -16.57 7.53 -11.21
C GLU A 134 -16.58 7.31 -10.66
N ASP A 135 -17.36 7.40 -10.91
CA ASP A 135 -16.74 7.30 -10.42
C ASP A 135 -16.57 7.13 -10.10
N HIS A 136 -17.15 7.37 -10.15
CA HIS A 136 -16.38 7.43 -9.90
C HIS A 136 -16.31 7.51 -9.66
N THR A 137 -17.01 7.72 -9.72
CA THR A 137 -16.36 7.83 -9.54
C THR A 137 -16.41 7.85 -9.63
#